data_882964c315d83fc9a0d984ebb153c649
#
_entry.id   882964c315d83fc9a0d984ebb153c649
#
_cell.length_a   1.000
_cell.length_b   1.000
_cell.length_c   1.000
_cell.angle_alpha   90.00
_cell.angle_beta   90.00
_cell.angle_gamma   90.00
#
_symmetry.space_group_name_H-M   'P 1'
#
loop_
_entity.id
_entity.type
_entity.pdbx_description
1 polymer ?
#
loop_
_entity_poly.entity_id
_entity_poly.type
_entity_poly.pdbx_seq_one_letter_code
_entity_poly.pdbx_strand_id
1 'polypeptide(L)'
;MSLRNIFFKNKLTYKIYLYYNLYIRHTGYKKKASYSQWGEDHFIQNFFKNKDTGIYLDVGCFHPFKYSNTCLLYNKGWKGINIDVNPTSIDLFKIARPKDVNLCTTIDEKKSEFKFYFDHPFSPVNTLDKQSYEKFKESYYQKWKKKSFVGEIVKIVKSKTIDEILEISKPYSTIDFLNIDIEGMDFTILKQLVPKKINPQLISIETHSTENTKLRDCDQIYDFLKSSNYVVLDRAGQSTLFKLDK
;
A
#
# COMPACT_ATOMS: atom_id res chain seq x y z
N MET A 1 28.96 -13.00 4.50
CA MET A 1 28.37 -11.65 4.54
C MET A 1 27.43 -11.54 3.34
N SER A 2 26.12 -11.38 3.54
CA SER A 2 25.16 -11.36 2.40
C SER A 2 25.42 -10.12 1.55
N LEU A 3 25.40 -10.27 0.20
CA LEU A 3 25.47 -9.15 -0.77
C LEU A 3 24.49 -8.01 -0.43
N ARG A 4 23.35 -8.34 0.20
CA ARG A 4 22.40 -7.37 0.75
C ARG A 4 23.02 -6.37 1.72
N ASN A 5 23.86 -6.82 2.67
CA ASN A 5 24.46 -5.94 3.68
C ASN A 5 25.42 -4.91 3.06
N ILE A 6 25.95 -5.17 1.87
CA ILE A 6 26.85 -4.25 1.17
C ILE A 6 26.04 -3.07 0.59
N PHE A 7 24.85 -3.32 0.03
CA PHE A 7 24.03 -2.27 -0.58
C PHE A 7 23.49 -1.26 0.42
N PHE A 8 23.25 -1.64 1.67
CA PHE A 8 22.67 -0.75 2.69
C PHE A 8 23.72 0.00 3.54
N LYS A 9 25.01 -0.29 3.38
CA LYS A 9 26.08 0.37 4.15
C LYS A 9 26.53 1.72 3.58
N ASN A 10 26.32 1.97 2.30
CA ASN A 10 26.79 3.18 1.62
C ASN A 10 25.64 3.80 0.82
N LYS A 11 25.49 5.14 0.90
CA LYS A 11 24.46 5.89 0.17
C LYS A 11 24.52 5.67 -1.35
N LEU A 12 25.71 5.53 -1.94
CA LEU A 12 25.86 5.30 -3.37
C LEU A 12 25.36 3.91 -3.77
N THR A 13 25.80 2.87 -3.07
CA THR A 13 25.35 1.49 -3.35
C THR A 13 23.86 1.31 -3.11
N TYR A 14 23.30 1.98 -2.10
CA TYR A 14 21.86 2.00 -1.86
C TYR A 14 21.11 2.66 -3.03
N LYS A 15 21.58 3.78 -3.54
CA LYS A 15 20.99 4.44 -4.72
C LYS A 15 21.03 3.52 -5.94
N ILE A 16 22.16 2.87 -6.21
CA ILE A 16 22.30 1.88 -7.30
C ILE A 16 21.27 0.75 -7.12
N TYR A 17 21.08 0.25 -5.90
CA TYR A 17 20.09 -0.78 -5.59
C TYR A 17 18.66 -0.33 -5.91
N LEU A 18 18.28 0.92 -5.58
CA LEU A 18 16.95 1.46 -5.90
C LEU A 18 16.74 1.52 -7.43
N TYR A 19 17.71 2.04 -8.19
CA TYR A 19 17.61 2.09 -9.65
C TYR A 19 17.58 0.68 -10.29
N TYR A 20 18.42 -0.23 -9.80
CA TYR A 20 18.36 -1.64 -10.22
C TYR A 20 16.99 -2.24 -9.99
N ASN A 21 16.41 -2.00 -8.80
CA ASN A 21 15.09 -2.51 -8.45
C ASN A 21 13.99 -1.98 -9.37
N LEU A 22 13.96 -0.66 -9.61
CA LEU A 22 12.96 0.00 -10.45
C LEU A 22 13.07 -0.40 -11.93
N TYR A 23 14.29 -0.41 -12.47
CA TYR A 23 14.48 -0.39 -13.91
C TYR A 23 15.03 -1.68 -14.51
N ILE A 24 15.59 -2.58 -13.69
CA ILE A 24 16.15 -3.85 -14.13
C ILE A 24 15.37 -5.03 -13.56
N ARG A 25 15.30 -5.13 -12.23
CA ARG A 25 14.67 -6.29 -11.58
C ARG A 25 13.18 -6.42 -11.89
N HIS A 26 12.46 -5.33 -12.01
CA HIS A 26 11.02 -5.29 -12.23
C HIS A 26 10.61 -4.79 -13.61
N THR A 27 11.52 -4.85 -14.61
CA THR A 27 11.21 -4.49 -16.01
C THR A 27 10.03 -5.27 -16.58
N GLY A 28 9.83 -6.53 -16.14
CA GLY A 28 8.70 -7.35 -16.56
C GLY A 28 7.34 -6.74 -16.23
N TYR A 29 7.23 -5.95 -15.16
CA TYR A 29 5.99 -5.24 -14.81
C TYR A 29 5.69 -4.08 -15.73
N LYS A 30 6.69 -3.38 -16.25
CA LYS A 30 6.51 -2.28 -17.21
C LYS A 30 5.95 -2.73 -18.57
N LYS A 31 6.09 -4.01 -18.89
CA LYS A 31 5.60 -4.61 -20.15
C LYS A 31 4.25 -5.30 -19.99
N LYS A 32 3.70 -5.35 -18.78
CA LYS A 32 2.39 -5.95 -18.53
C LYS A 32 1.28 -4.93 -18.80
N ALA A 33 0.11 -5.44 -19.18
CA ALA A 33 -1.10 -4.64 -19.28
C ALA A 33 -1.59 -4.18 -17.89
N SER A 34 -1.28 -4.94 -16.81
CA SER A 34 -1.66 -4.66 -15.44
C SER A 34 -0.43 -4.62 -14.53
N TYR A 35 -0.43 -3.70 -13.58
CA TYR A 35 0.58 -3.53 -12.53
C TYR A 35 0.15 -4.12 -11.19
N SER A 36 -1.15 -4.30 -10.98
CA SER A 36 -1.71 -4.88 -9.76
C SER A 36 -1.47 -6.39 -9.67
N GLN A 37 -1.86 -6.98 -8.56
CA GLN A 37 -1.67 -8.42 -8.32
C GLN A 37 -2.70 -9.26 -9.06
N TRP A 38 -3.96 -8.82 -9.08
CA TRP A 38 -5.10 -9.57 -9.60
C TRP A 38 -5.89 -8.82 -10.68
N GLY A 39 -5.35 -7.72 -11.21
CA GLY A 39 -6.01 -6.93 -12.24
C GLY A 39 -6.93 -5.83 -11.71
N GLU A 40 -6.82 -5.50 -10.41
CA GLU A 40 -7.58 -4.42 -9.75
C GLU A 40 -7.45 -3.10 -10.50
N ASP A 41 -6.24 -2.79 -10.96
CA ASP A 41 -5.92 -1.56 -11.68
C ASP A 41 -6.72 -1.37 -12.98
N HIS A 42 -7.14 -2.45 -13.65
CA HIS A 42 -8.04 -2.37 -14.80
C HIS A 42 -9.46 -1.97 -14.42
N PHE A 43 -10.01 -2.53 -13.34
CA PHE A 43 -11.32 -2.12 -12.82
C PHE A 43 -11.30 -0.65 -12.42
N ILE A 44 -10.26 -0.23 -11.71
CA ILE A 44 -10.05 1.16 -11.28
C ILE A 44 -9.95 2.09 -12.50
N GLN A 45 -9.12 1.75 -13.49
CA GLN A 45 -8.97 2.52 -14.72
C GLN A 45 -10.28 2.61 -15.50
N ASN A 46 -11.02 1.50 -15.60
CA ASN A 46 -12.32 1.50 -16.31
C ASN A 46 -13.36 2.36 -15.57
N PHE A 47 -13.40 2.33 -14.25
CA PHE A 47 -14.28 3.20 -13.45
C PHE A 47 -13.99 4.68 -13.73
N PHE A 48 -12.72 5.06 -13.81
CA PHE A 48 -12.29 6.44 -14.10
C PHE A 48 -11.98 6.71 -15.57
N LYS A 49 -12.52 5.92 -16.52
CA LYS A 49 -12.22 6.08 -17.96
C LYS A 49 -12.49 7.48 -18.50
N ASN A 50 -13.56 8.13 -18.03
CA ASN A 50 -13.98 9.47 -18.44
C ASN A 50 -13.40 10.60 -17.58
N LYS A 51 -12.43 10.31 -16.72
CA LYS A 51 -11.78 11.30 -15.84
C LYS A 51 -10.27 11.29 -16.11
N ASP A 52 -9.77 12.33 -16.76
CA ASP A 52 -8.37 12.39 -17.23
C ASP A 52 -7.38 12.64 -16.08
N THR A 53 -7.81 13.39 -15.06
CA THR A 53 -6.98 13.71 -13.90
C THR A 53 -7.76 13.49 -12.62
N GLY A 54 -7.05 13.15 -11.56
CA GLY A 54 -7.63 12.97 -10.24
C GLY A 54 -6.54 12.79 -9.19
N ILE A 55 -6.97 12.60 -7.96
CA ILE A 55 -6.07 12.41 -6.82
C ILE A 55 -6.36 11.07 -6.17
N TYR A 56 -5.31 10.27 -5.96
CA TYR A 56 -5.40 9.05 -5.18
C TYR A 56 -4.67 9.15 -3.85
N LEU A 57 -5.16 8.40 -2.86
CA LEU A 57 -4.47 8.09 -1.61
C LEU A 57 -4.19 6.58 -1.59
N ASP A 58 -2.91 6.22 -1.54
CA ASP A 58 -2.41 4.85 -1.57
C ASP A 58 -1.74 4.51 -0.24
N VAL A 59 -2.44 3.78 0.63
CA VAL A 59 -1.99 3.42 1.97
C VAL A 59 -1.52 1.97 1.97
N GLY A 60 -0.22 1.76 2.24
CA GLY A 60 0.46 0.49 2.02
C GLY A 60 0.96 0.37 0.58
N CYS A 61 1.50 1.44 0.01
CA CYS A 61 1.79 1.56 -1.42
C CYS A 61 2.89 0.62 -1.95
N PHE A 62 3.65 -0.04 -1.11
CA PHE A 62 4.64 -1.09 -1.37
C PHE A 62 5.68 -0.77 -2.44
N HIS A 63 5.29 -0.74 -3.73
CA HIS A 63 6.22 -0.54 -4.85
C HIS A 63 5.55 0.19 -6.02
N PRO A 64 6.20 1.18 -6.67
CA PRO A 64 5.56 2.01 -7.69
C PRO A 64 5.11 1.28 -8.96
N PHE A 65 5.64 0.07 -9.23
CA PHE A 65 5.28 -0.72 -10.42
C PHE A 65 4.76 -2.11 -10.09
N LYS A 66 5.25 -2.77 -9.04
CA LYS A 66 4.89 -4.14 -8.70
C LYS A 66 3.74 -4.13 -7.69
N TYR A 67 2.66 -4.85 -8.00
CA TYR A 67 1.45 -4.93 -7.17
C TYR A 67 0.84 -3.55 -6.85
N SER A 68 0.88 -2.66 -7.84
CA SER A 68 0.43 -1.28 -7.65
C SER A 68 -0.93 -1.05 -8.29
N ASN A 69 -1.93 -0.77 -7.46
CA ASN A 69 -3.29 -0.44 -7.89
C ASN A 69 -3.39 0.98 -8.47
N THR A 70 -2.38 1.82 -8.24
CA THR A 70 -2.35 3.24 -8.63
C THR A 70 -1.45 3.55 -9.82
N CYS A 71 -0.68 2.56 -10.33
CA CYS A 71 0.29 2.81 -11.39
C CYS A 71 -0.35 3.24 -12.72
N LEU A 72 -1.46 2.62 -13.12
CA LEU A 72 -2.18 3.02 -14.34
C LEU A 72 -2.74 4.44 -14.24
N LEU A 73 -3.27 4.83 -13.08
CA LEU A 73 -3.73 6.19 -12.83
C LEU A 73 -2.59 7.20 -12.91
N TYR A 74 -1.45 6.91 -12.27
CA TYR A 74 -0.26 7.77 -12.37
C TYR A 74 0.21 7.95 -13.82
N ASN A 75 0.25 6.88 -14.61
CA ASN A 75 0.63 6.90 -16.02
C ASN A 75 -0.38 7.72 -16.86
N LYS A 76 -1.66 7.78 -16.45
CA LYS A 76 -2.70 8.61 -17.07
C LYS A 76 -2.54 10.11 -16.73
N GLY A 77 -1.67 10.46 -15.78
CA GLY A 77 -1.43 11.85 -15.36
C GLY A 77 -2.04 12.24 -14.01
N TRP A 78 -2.65 11.28 -13.31
CA TRP A 78 -3.10 11.47 -11.94
C TRP A 78 -1.92 11.73 -11.01
N LYS A 79 -2.21 12.32 -9.87
CA LYS A 79 -1.25 12.53 -8.78
C LYS A 79 -1.75 11.86 -7.52
N GLY A 80 -0.87 11.67 -6.56
CA GLY A 80 -1.28 10.98 -5.35
C GLY A 80 -0.45 11.26 -4.13
N ILE A 81 -0.94 10.64 -3.06
CA ILE A 81 -0.31 10.58 -1.76
C ILE A 81 0.00 9.11 -1.52
N ASN A 82 1.27 8.74 -1.50
CA ASN A 82 1.72 7.38 -1.26
C ASN A 82 2.25 7.27 0.17
N ILE A 83 1.73 6.33 0.94
CA ILE A 83 2.06 6.11 2.35
C ILE A 83 2.52 4.68 2.55
N ASP A 84 3.67 4.51 3.18
CA ASP A 84 4.22 3.22 3.57
C ASP A 84 5.14 3.39 4.78
N VAL A 85 5.18 2.40 5.67
CA VAL A 85 6.10 2.37 6.82
C VAL A 85 7.51 1.94 6.43
N ASN A 86 7.67 1.38 5.24
CA ASN A 86 8.95 0.91 4.72
C ASN A 86 9.69 2.06 4.00
N PRO A 87 10.81 2.55 4.54
CA PRO A 87 11.55 3.66 3.91
C PRO A 87 12.05 3.31 2.51
N THR A 88 12.35 2.04 2.22
CA THR A 88 12.81 1.64 0.88
C THR A 88 11.69 1.75 -0.14
N SER A 89 10.45 1.38 0.21
CA SER A 89 9.27 1.61 -0.63
C SER A 89 9.14 3.09 -0.99
N ILE A 90 9.14 3.95 0.01
CA ILE A 90 9.00 5.39 -0.19
C ILE A 90 10.15 6.00 -1.01
N ASP A 91 11.39 5.53 -0.83
CA ASP A 91 12.52 5.99 -1.64
C ASP A 91 12.39 5.57 -3.12
N LEU A 92 11.78 4.40 -3.41
CA LEU A 92 11.43 4.01 -4.78
C LEU A 92 10.35 4.93 -5.38
N PHE A 93 9.31 5.28 -4.60
CA PHE A 93 8.27 6.21 -5.03
C PHE A 93 8.83 7.61 -5.30
N LYS A 94 9.72 8.13 -4.47
CA LYS A 94 10.39 9.43 -4.70
C LYS A 94 11.15 9.49 -6.03
N ILE A 95 11.72 8.35 -6.47
CA ILE A 95 12.41 8.25 -7.76
C ILE A 95 11.41 8.09 -8.91
N ALA A 96 10.45 7.18 -8.77
CA ALA A 96 9.55 6.80 -9.85
C ALA A 96 8.37 7.77 -10.02
N ARG A 97 7.91 8.38 -8.92
CA ARG A 97 6.76 9.30 -8.88
C ARG A 97 7.11 10.60 -8.13
N PRO A 98 8.06 11.40 -8.63
CA PRO A 98 8.57 12.58 -7.93
C PRO A 98 7.55 13.71 -7.80
N LYS A 99 6.44 13.65 -8.53
CA LYS A 99 5.35 14.64 -8.47
C LYS A 99 4.29 14.30 -7.43
N ASP A 100 4.37 13.10 -6.85
CA ASP A 100 3.49 12.65 -5.78
C ASP A 100 4.05 13.06 -4.41
N VAL A 101 3.18 13.11 -3.42
CA VAL A 101 3.57 13.23 -2.01
C VAL A 101 3.87 11.82 -1.48
N ASN A 102 5.13 11.57 -1.10
CA ASN A 102 5.61 10.25 -0.71
C ASN A 102 6.03 10.25 0.77
N LEU A 103 5.25 9.62 1.66
CA LEU A 103 5.39 9.71 3.11
C LEU A 103 5.76 8.36 3.73
N CYS A 104 6.90 8.32 4.44
CA CYS A 104 7.30 7.16 5.25
C CYS A 104 6.66 7.27 6.64
N THR A 105 5.45 6.75 6.78
CA THR A 105 4.64 6.85 8.00
C THR A 105 3.51 5.83 7.98
N THR A 106 2.74 5.74 9.06
CA THR A 106 1.41 5.13 9.10
C THR A 106 0.39 6.17 9.53
N ILE A 107 -0.91 5.82 9.46
CA ILE A 107 -2.01 6.70 9.86
C ILE A 107 -2.51 6.28 11.22
N ASP A 108 -2.73 7.23 12.13
CA ASP A 108 -3.38 6.99 13.41
C ASP A 108 -4.18 8.25 13.85
N GLU A 109 -5.19 8.07 14.70
CA GLU A 109 -5.99 9.18 15.25
C GLU A 109 -5.15 10.15 16.07
N LYS A 110 -4.10 9.64 16.70
CA LYS A 110 -3.15 10.41 17.53
C LYS A 110 -1.73 10.12 17.04
N LYS A 111 -0.82 11.03 17.29
CA LYS A 111 0.61 10.79 17.05
C LYS A 111 1.10 9.69 17.98
N SER A 112 1.41 8.55 17.41
CA SER A 112 1.84 7.34 18.11
C SER A 112 3.12 6.80 17.51
N GLU A 113 3.77 5.91 18.24
CA GLU A 113 4.92 5.15 17.77
C GLU A 113 4.54 3.68 17.63
N PHE A 114 4.82 3.11 16.47
CA PHE A 114 4.55 1.73 16.14
C PHE A 114 5.84 0.94 15.97
N LYS A 115 5.82 -0.32 16.36
CA LYS A 115 6.90 -1.27 16.07
C LYS A 115 6.69 -1.86 14.68
N PHE A 116 7.61 -1.61 13.77
CA PHE A 116 7.64 -2.21 12.45
C PHE A 116 8.55 -3.43 12.48
N TYR A 117 7.95 -4.58 12.32
CA TYR A 117 8.62 -5.88 12.23
C TYR A 117 9.12 -6.07 10.79
N PHE A 118 10.42 -6.02 10.62
CA PHE A 118 11.06 -5.91 9.33
C PHE A 118 12.09 -7.01 9.13
N ASP A 119 11.93 -7.80 8.09
CA ASP A 119 12.91 -8.82 7.65
C ASP A 119 13.86 -8.25 6.59
N HIS A 120 13.30 -7.83 5.47
CA HIS A 120 14.03 -7.16 4.38
C HIS A 120 13.09 -6.27 3.56
N PRO A 121 13.61 -5.35 2.71
CA PRO A 121 12.82 -4.31 2.04
C PRO A 121 11.55 -4.78 1.31
N PHE A 122 11.53 -6.00 0.80
CA PHE A 122 10.42 -6.54 0.01
C PHE A 122 9.95 -7.89 0.56
N SER A 123 10.06 -8.10 1.85
CA SER A 123 9.52 -9.28 2.52
C SER A 123 8.01 -9.16 2.66
N PRO A 124 7.26 -10.21 2.32
CA PRO A 124 5.81 -10.24 2.54
C PRO A 124 5.44 -10.37 4.03
N VAL A 125 6.42 -10.60 4.90
CA VAL A 125 6.19 -10.70 6.35
C VAL A 125 6.42 -9.38 7.09
N ASN A 126 6.76 -8.30 6.39
CA ASN A 126 6.91 -6.99 7.01
C ASN A 126 5.54 -6.45 7.42
N THR A 127 5.34 -6.15 8.71
CA THR A 127 4.05 -5.71 9.23
C THR A 127 4.21 -4.89 10.51
N LEU A 128 3.18 -4.14 10.89
CA LEU A 128 3.06 -3.47 12.19
C LEU A 128 2.43 -4.39 13.26
N ASP A 129 1.76 -5.46 12.83
CA ASP A 129 1.13 -6.42 13.74
C ASP A 129 2.05 -7.59 14.11
N LYS A 130 2.38 -7.71 15.39
CA LYS A 130 3.26 -8.78 15.89
C LYS A 130 2.69 -10.17 15.66
N GLN A 131 1.38 -10.36 15.81
CA GLN A 131 0.78 -11.69 15.65
C GLN A 131 0.85 -12.14 14.19
N SER A 132 0.54 -11.25 13.25
CA SER A 132 0.69 -11.50 11.82
C SER A 132 2.14 -11.81 11.46
N TYR A 133 3.11 -11.04 12.00
CA TYR A 133 4.53 -11.30 11.79
C TYR A 133 4.94 -12.72 12.21
N GLU A 134 4.56 -13.15 13.41
CA GLU A 134 4.91 -14.48 13.92
C GLU A 134 4.26 -15.61 13.09
N LYS A 135 2.98 -15.47 12.72
CA LYS A 135 2.26 -16.42 11.86
C LYS A 135 2.89 -16.54 10.47
N PHE A 136 3.16 -15.40 9.81
CA PHE A 136 3.80 -15.39 8.49
C PHE A 136 5.21 -15.97 8.54
N LYS A 137 5.96 -15.66 9.58
CA LYS A 137 7.30 -16.19 9.81
C LYS A 137 7.27 -17.71 9.90
N GLU A 138 6.39 -18.27 10.72
CA GLU A 138 6.25 -19.72 10.88
C GLU A 138 5.83 -20.41 9.58
N SER A 139 4.78 -19.91 8.91
CA SER A 139 4.29 -20.40 7.62
C SER A 139 5.38 -20.34 6.53
N TYR A 140 6.11 -19.23 6.46
CA TYR A 140 7.18 -19.05 5.49
C TYR A 140 8.35 -20.02 5.73
N TYR A 141 8.72 -20.27 6.98
CA TYR A 141 9.74 -21.25 7.32
C TYR A 141 9.35 -22.68 6.94
N GLN A 142 8.12 -23.08 7.24
CA GLN A 142 7.61 -24.40 6.88
C GLN A 142 7.59 -24.62 5.37
N LYS A 143 7.10 -23.62 4.61
CA LYS A 143 6.97 -23.71 3.15
C LYS A 143 8.31 -23.74 2.41
N TRP A 144 9.30 -22.96 2.84
CA TRP A 144 10.53 -22.76 2.08
C TRP A 144 11.76 -23.44 2.66
N LYS A 145 11.65 -24.16 3.80
CA LYS A 145 12.75 -24.83 4.52
C LYS A 145 14.02 -23.97 4.68
N LYS A 146 13.87 -22.65 4.70
CA LYS A 146 14.99 -21.72 4.77
C LYS A 146 15.36 -21.45 6.22
N LYS A 147 16.54 -21.91 6.64
CA LYS A 147 17.13 -21.72 7.98
C LYS A 147 17.62 -20.28 8.27
N SER A 148 17.48 -19.32 7.39
CA SER A 148 18.06 -18.00 7.59
C SER A 148 17.03 -16.88 7.42
N PHE A 149 16.28 -16.66 8.48
CA PHE A 149 15.84 -15.31 8.77
C PHE A 149 17.05 -14.55 9.33
N VAL A 150 17.43 -13.47 8.70
CA VAL A 150 18.25 -12.45 9.34
C VAL A 150 17.39 -11.92 10.47
N GLY A 151 17.86 -12.02 11.72
CA GLY A 151 17.05 -11.82 12.93
C GLY A 151 16.08 -10.64 12.86
N GLU A 152 15.00 -10.75 13.60
CA GLU A 152 13.94 -9.74 13.76
C GLU A 152 14.55 -8.35 13.93
N ILE A 153 14.32 -7.49 12.94
CA ILE A 153 14.67 -6.08 13.04
C ILE A 153 13.38 -5.33 13.38
N VAL A 154 13.31 -4.79 14.57
CA VAL A 154 12.21 -3.92 14.97
C VAL A 154 12.64 -2.47 14.75
N LYS A 155 11.87 -1.75 13.93
CA LYS A 155 12.04 -0.31 13.73
C LYS A 155 10.89 0.43 14.37
N ILE A 156 11.14 1.60 14.92
CA ILE A 156 10.07 2.48 15.40
C ILE A 156 9.64 3.39 14.25
N VAL A 157 8.34 3.38 13.95
CA VAL A 157 7.71 4.24 12.96
C VAL A 157 6.76 5.18 13.68
N LYS A 158 6.85 6.48 13.37
CA LYS A 158 5.93 7.50 13.88
C LYS A 158 4.74 7.63 12.94
N SER A 159 3.53 7.61 13.52
CA SER A 159 2.31 7.88 12.77
C SER A 159 2.11 9.38 12.52
N LYS A 160 1.24 9.66 11.57
CA LYS A 160 0.64 10.98 11.32
C LYS A 160 -0.87 10.86 11.37
N THR A 161 -1.54 11.93 11.77
CA THR A 161 -2.99 12.01 11.61
C THR A 161 -3.33 12.27 10.15
N ILE A 162 -4.55 11.92 9.74
CA ILE A 162 -5.00 12.23 8.38
C ILE A 162 -5.01 13.73 8.12
N ASP A 163 -5.33 14.55 9.11
CA ASP A 163 -5.31 16.01 8.96
C ASP A 163 -3.90 16.53 8.65
N GLU A 164 -2.87 15.98 9.31
CA GLU A 164 -1.48 16.31 8.98
C GLU A 164 -1.09 15.86 7.57
N ILE A 165 -1.57 14.70 7.14
CA ILE A 165 -1.30 14.19 5.79
C ILE A 165 -1.95 15.09 4.75
N LEU A 166 -3.22 15.46 4.93
CA LEU A 166 -3.93 16.35 4.02
C LEU A 166 -3.31 17.75 4.00
N GLU A 167 -2.84 18.26 5.14
CA GLU A 167 -2.13 19.54 5.22
C GLU A 167 -0.80 19.53 4.44
N ILE A 168 0.00 18.46 4.62
CA ILE A 168 1.27 18.26 3.87
C ILE A 168 0.99 18.13 2.38
N SER A 169 -0.16 17.60 2.02
CA SER A 169 -0.53 17.25 0.64
C SER A 169 -1.27 18.37 -0.08
N LYS A 170 -1.41 19.57 0.49
CA LYS A 170 -1.90 20.73 -0.26
C LYS A 170 -1.07 20.92 -1.54
N PRO A 171 -1.65 20.97 -2.71
CA PRO A 171 -3.02 21.36 -3.10
C PRO A 171 -4.00 20.18 -3.33
N TYR A 172 -3.75 18.96 -2.88
CA TYR A 172 -4.61 17.80 -3.11
C TYR A 172 -5.77 17.76 -2.09
N SER A 173 -6.74 18.63 -2.27
CA SER A 173 -7.86 18.82 -1.34
C SER A 173 -8.97 17.77 -1.46
N THR A 174 -9.04 17.04 -2.56
CA THR A 174 -10.07 16.03 -2.80
C THR A 174 -9.42 14.72 -3.22
N ILE A 175 -9.73 13.65 -2.51
CA ILE A 175 -9.28 12.29 -2.87
C ILE A 175 -10.39 11.63 -3.67
N ASP A 176 -10.08 11.22 -4.90
CA ASP A 176 -11.01 10.55 -5.82
C ASP A 176 -10.96 9.03 -5.65
N PHE A 177 -9.78 8.48 -5.40
CA PHE A 177 -9.55 7.06 -5.22
C PHE A 177 -8.75 6.80 -3.93
N LEU A 178 -9.24 5.87 -3.12
CA LEU A 178 -8.56 5.37 -1.92
C LEU A 178 -8.18 3.91 -2.11
N ASN A 179 -6.89 3.59 -1.96
CA ASN A 179 -6.39 2.23 -1.85
C ASN A 179 -5.88 1.99 -0.42
N ILE A 180 -6.30 0.90 0.22
CA ILE A 180 -5.81 0.47 1.53
C ILE A 180 -5.37 -0.99 1.41
N ASP A 181 -4.10 -1.25 1.74
CA ASP A 181 -3.49 -2.58 1.72
C ASP A 181 -2.32 -2.60 2.72
N ILE A 182 -2.63 -2.81 4.00
CA ILE A 182 -1.67 -2.68 5.12
C ILE A 182 -1.64 -3.86 6.08
N GLU A 183 -2.10 -5.01 5.61
CA GLU A 183 -1.94 -6.28 6.33
C GLU A 183 -2.45 -6.23 7.79
N GLY A 184 -3.77 -6.21 7.97
CA GLY A 184 -4.46 -6.39 9.25
C GLY A 184 -4.80 -5.11 10.03
N MET A 185 -4.53 -3.92 9.47
CA MET A 185 -4.98 -2.64 10.03
C MET A 185 -5.95 -1.88 9.13
N ASP A 186 -6.37 -2.49 8.02
CA ASP A 186 -7.17 -1.89 6.96
C ASP A 186 -8.46 -1.26 7.47
N PHE A 187 -9.24 -1.98 8.26
CA PHE A 187 -10.48 -1.47 8.84
C PHE A 187 -10.24 -0.33 9.83
N THR A 188 -9.17 -0.39 10.60
CA THR A 188 -8.82 0.68 11.56
C THR A 188 -8.51 1.99 10.83
N ILE A 189 -7.76 1.92 9.74
CA ILE A 189 -7.44 3.08 8.91
C ILE A 189 -8.68 3.58 8.17
N LEU A 190 -9.46 2.67 7.57
CA LEU A 190 -10.69 3.03 6.86
C LEU A 190 -11.62 3.90 7.72
N LYS A 191 -11.87 3.50 8.98
CA LYS A 191 -12.74 4.24 9.91
C LYS A 191 -12.23 5.65 10.25
N GLN A 192 -10.94 5.88 10.18
CA GLN A 192 -10.35 7.19 10.42
C GLN A 192 -10.50 8.13 9.21
N LEU A 193 -10.51 7.55 8.00
CA LEU A 193 -10.56 8.29 6.76
C LEU A 193 -11.99 8.61 6.31
N VAL A 194 -12.84 7.58 6.24
CA VAL A 194 -14.15 7.62 5.59
C VAL A 194 -15.28 7.55 6.64
N PRO A 195 -16.35 8.32 6.49
CA PRO A 195 -16.54 9.49 5.63
C PRO A 195 -16.06 10.81 6.26
N LYS A 196 -15.45 10.70 7.45
CA LYS A 196 -15.16 11.86 8.32
C LYS A 196 -14.24 12.90 7.70
N LYS A 197 -13.26 12.44 6.90
CA LYS A 197 -12.19 13.28 6.36
C LYS A 197 -12.17 13.32 4.85
N ILE A 198 -12.49 12.20 4.20
CA ILE A 198 -12.52 12.05 2.75
C ILE A 198 -13.74 11.24 2.31
N ASN A 199 -14.24 11.53 1.10
CA ASN A 199 -15.30 10.79 0.44
C ASN A 199 -14.86 10.40 -0.98
N PRO A 200 -13.95 9.44 -1.14
CA PRO A 200 -13.48 9.01 -2.45
C PRO A 200 -14.62 8.42 -3.29
N GLN A 201 -14.57 8.61 -4.61
CA GLN A 201 -15.55 8.03 -5.53
C GLN A 201 -15.42 6.50 -5.61
N LEU A 202 -14.20 5.99 -5.37
CA LEU A 202 -13.88 4.57 -5.37
C LEU A 202 -12.92 4.25 -4.24
N ILE A 203 -13.15 3.10 -3.57
CA ILE A 203 -12.29 2.53 -2.53
C ILE A 203 -11.91 1.13 -2.97
N SER A 204 -10.61 0.79 -2.90
CA SER A 204 -10.08 -0.58 -2.98
C SER A 204 -9.52 -0.95 -1.62
N ILE A 205 -9.95 -2.09 -1.08
CA ILE A 205 -9.52 -2.57 0.24
C ILE A 205 -9.49 -4.10 0.28
N GLU A 206 -8.49 -4.68 0.95
CA GLU A 206 -8.44 -6.12 1.13
C GLU A 206 -9.58 -6.63 2.04
N THR A 207 -10.26 -7.67 1.57
CA THR A 207 -11.37 -8.32 2.28
C THR A 207 -11.24 -9.83 2.33
N HIS A 208 -10.38 -10.41 1.48
CA HIS A 208 -10.20 -11.85 1.34
C HIS A 208 -8.72 -12.23 1.31
N SER A 209 -8.42 -13.46 1.72
CA SER A 209 -7.08 -14.04 1.58
C SER A 209 -6.80 -14.51 0.16
N THR A 210 -5.55 -14.91 -0.12
CA THR A 210 -5.17 -15.58 -1.36
C THR A 210 -5.92 -16.88 -1.62
N GLU A 211 -6.43 -17.52 -0.57
CA GLU A 211 -7.24 -18.75 -0.62
C GLU A 211 -8.74 -18.47 -0.77
N ASN A 212 -9.12 -17.22 -1.04
CA ASN A 212 -10.49 -16.76 -1.20
C ASN A 212 -11.36 -16.90 0.07
N THR A 213 -10.75 -16.93 1.24
CA THR A 213 -11.45 -16.89 2.52
C THR A 213 -11.58 -15.46 3.00
N LYS A 214 -12.70 -15.12 3.65
CA LYS A 214 -12.90 -13.79 4.25
C LYS A 214 -11.82 -13.50 5.30
N LEU A 215 -11.25 -12.30 5.24
CA LEU A 215 -10.41 -11.78 6.33
C LEU A 215 -11.26 -11.48 7.57
N ARG A 216 -10.60 -11.40 8.73
CA ARG A 216 -11.28 -11.21 10.03
C ARG A 216 -12.24 -10.02 10.05
N ASP A 217 -11.87 -8.93 9.41
CA ASP A 217 -12.61 -7.67 9.44
C ASP A 217 -13.52 -7.48 8.20
N CYS A 218 -13.65 -8.51 7.35
CA CYS A 218 -14.39 -8.44 6.08
C CYS A 218 -15.83 -7.94 6.28
N ASP A 219 -16.62 -8.60 7.12
CA ASP A 219 -18.03 -8.25 7.31
C ASP A 219 -18.18 -6.84 7.91
N GLN A 220 -17.29 -6.45 8.82
CA GLN A 220 -17.26 -5.10 9.39
C GLN A 220 -16.94 -4.02 8.34
N ILE A 221 -16.05 -4.30 7.41
CA ILE A 221 -15.73 -3.40 6.27
C ILE A 221 -16.96 -3.19 5.39
N TYR A 222 -17.66 -4.28 5.04
CA TYR A 222 -18.88 -4.22 4.23
C TYR A 222 -19.99 -3.42 4.91
N ASP A 223 -20.28 -3.71 6.18
CA ASP A 223 -21.33 -3.01 6.94
C ASP A 223 -21.00 -1.53 7.12
N PHE A 224 -19.74 -1.22 7.44
CA PHE A 224 -19.28 0.16 7.61
C PHE A 224 -19.38 0.96 6.32
N LEU A 225 -18.91 0.42 5.19
CA LEU A 225 -18.95 1.11 3.90
C LEU A 225 -20.39 1.26 3.41
N LYS A 226 -21.24 0.26 3.59
CA LYS A 226 -22.68 0.35 3.31
C LYS A 226 -23.34 1.48 4.12
N SER A 227 -23.05 1.59 5.41
CA SER A 227 -23.58 2.67 6.27
C SER A 227 -23.03 4.05 5.90
N SER A 228 -21.92 4.08 5.17
CA SER A 228 -21.27 5.29 4.64
C SER A 228 -21.63 5.60 3.18
N ASN A 229 -22.72 5.02 2.67
CA ASN A 229 -23.23 5.18 1.31
C ASN A 229 -22.29 4.62 0.22
N TYR A 230 -21.56 3.56 0.50
CA TYR A 230 -20.80 2.84 -0.52
C TYR A 230 -21.47 1.51 -0.85
N VAL A 231 -21.43 1.15 -2.13
CA VAL A 231 -21.90 -0.15 -2.63
C VAL A 231 -20.75 -0.90 -3.29
N VAL A 232 -20.81 -2.22 -3.24
CA VAL A 232 -19.83 -3.06 -3.93
C VAL A 232 -19.92 -2.84 -5.42
N LEU A 233 -18.81 -2.52 -6.06
CA LEU A 233 -18.68 -2.42 -7.50
C LEU A 233 -18.23 -3.76 -8.10
N ASP A 234 -17.14 -4.31 -7.57
CA ASP A 234 -16.53 -5.54 -8.06
C ASP A 234 -15.56 -6.13 -7.01
N ARG A 235 -15.04 -7.31 -7.29
CA ARG A 235 -13.97 -7.95 -6.52
C ARG A 235 -12.91 -8.52 -7.43
N ALA A 236 -11.66 -8.16 -7.20
CA ALA A 236 -10.50 -8.68 -7.91
C ALA A 236 -9.52 -9.32 -6.90
N GLY A 237 -9.41 -10.64 -6.96
CA GLY A 237 -8.56 -11.41 -6.04
C GLY A 237 -8.89 -11.15 -4.56
N GLN A 238 -7.94 -10.59 -3.84
CA GLN A 238 -8.05 -10.29 -2.41
C GLN A 238 -8.83 -9.00 -2.12
N SER A 239 -8.86 -8.07 -3.08
CA SER A 239 -9.43 -6.74 -2.89
C SER A 239 -10.87 -6.65 -3.35
N THR A 240 -11.71 -5.94 -2.60
CA THR A 240 -13.04 -5.52 -3.00
C THR A 240 -13.05 -4.04 -3.33
N LEU A 241 -13.71 -3.71 -4.44
CA LEU A 241 -13.89 -2.35 -4.92
C LEU A 241 -15.27 -1.85 -4.51
N PHE A 242 -15.31 -0.73 -3.80
CA PHE A 242 -16.54 -0.07 -3.36
C PHE A 242 -16.65 1.30 -4.01
N LYS A 243 -17.79 1.58 -4.64
CA LYS A 243 -18.10 2.89 -5.21
C LYS A 243 -19.05 3.67 -4.31
N LEU A 244 -18.88 4.98 -4.26
CA LEU A 244 -19.84 5.87 -3.60
C LEU A 244 -21.18 5.81 -4.35
N ASP A 245 -22.24 5.51 -3.64
CA ASP A 245 -23.60 5.55 -4.14
C ASP A 245 -24.09 7.00 -4.12
N LYS A 246 -24.55 7.50 -5.28
CA LYS A 246 -24.95 8.89 -5.49
C LYS A 246 -26.46 9.06 -5.41
#